data_d8ed2c71ffb693a69b956ab3e9be2e71
#
_entry.id   d8ed2c71ffb693a69b956ab3e9be2e71
#
_cell.length_a   1.000
_cell.length_b   1.000
_cell.length_c   1.000
_cell.angle_alpha   90.00
_cell.angle_beta   90.00
_cell.angle_gamma   90.00
#
_symmetry.space_group_name_H-M   'P 1'
#
loop_
_entity.id
_entity.type
_entity.pdbx_description
1 polymer ?
#
loop_
_entity_poly.entity_id
_entity_poly.type
_entity_poly.pdbx_seq_one_letter_code
_entity_poly.pdbx_strand_id
1 'polypeptide(L)'
;MNELEGKLCKLKDILAGIGSVLIAYSGGADSTFLLKVALDALGENVLAATTRAPIFPSSELTAAAEMAHRLGARHLFVEAGVLDDPSFSCNPPDRCYICKRALFSRLRELASKHGLNEVIQGSNLDDLGEYRPGLRAVWELGVRSPLAEARFTKAEIRSLSREMGLPT
;
A
#
# COMPACT_ATOMS: atom_id res chain seq x y z
N MET A 1 -15.82 23.90 -1.04
CA MET A 1 -14.88 22.79 -0.93
C MET A 1 -13.50 23.26 -1.34
N ASN A 2 -12.50 23.09 -0.49
CA ASN A 2 -11.13 23.46 -0.86
C ASN A 2 -10.48 22.35 -1.71
N GLU A 3 -9.29 22.63 -2.24
CA GLU A 3 -8.59 21.68 -3.11
C GLU A 3 -8.31 20.33 -2.43
N LEU A 4 -7.93 20.38 -1.15
CA LEU A 4 -7.60 19.20 -0.38
C LEU A 4 -8.84 18.31 -0.14
N GLU A 5 -9.95 18.93 0.18
CA GLU A 5 -11.24 18.22 0.33
C GLU A 5 -11.66 17.58 -1.00
N GLY A 6 -11.44 18.28 -2.11
CA GLY A 6 -11.71 17.75 -3.45
C GLY A 6 -10.89 16.52 -3.77
N LYS A 7 -9.60 16.53 -3.39
CA LYS A 7 -8.73 15.36 -3.56
C LYS A 7 -9.18 14.19 -2.70
N LEU A 8 -9.61 14.46 -1.47
CA LEU A 8 -10.12 13.42 -0.58
C LEU A 8 -11.40 12.78 -1.15
N CYS A 9 -12.30 13.59 -1.65
CA CYS A 9 -13.52 13.09 -2.33
C CYS A 9 -13.15 12.23 -3.54
N LYS A 10 -12.18 12.68 -4.34
CA LYS A 10 -11.71 11.92 -5.51
C LYS A 10 -11.12 10.58 -5.09
N LEU A 11 -10.32 10.56 -4.01
CA LEU A 11 -9.74 9.33 -3.50
C LEU A 11 -10.84 8.35 -3.07
N LYS A 12 -11.84 8.82 -2.36
CA LYS A 12 -12.98 7.99 -1.95
C LYS A 12 -13.76 7.46 -3.15
N ASP A 13 -13.93 8.27 -4.18
CA ASP A 13 -14.62 7.86 -5.41
C ASP A 13 -13.83 6.79 -6.16
N ILE A 14 -12.50 6.93 -6.22
CA ILE A 14 -11.63 5.92 -6.83
C ILE A 14 -11.79 4.59 -6.09
N LEU A 15 -11.72 4.62 -4.77
CA LEU A 15 -11.86 3.42 -3.94
C LEU A 15 -13.25 2.79 -4.09
N ALA A 16 -14.30 3.60 -4.06
CA ALA A 16 -15.67 3.11 -4.24
C ALA A 16 -15.86 2.46 -5.61
N GLY A 17 -15.22 3.00 -6.64
CA GLY A 17 -15.25 2.42 -7.98
C GLY A 17 -14.55 1.07 -8.07
N ILE A 18 -13.53 0.83 -7.25
CA ILE A 18 -12.85 -0.46 -7.18
C ILE A 18 -13.69 -1.49 -6.42
N GLY A 19 -14.31 -1.10 -5.34
CA GLY A 19 -15.25 -1.92 -4.57
C GLY A 19 -14.65 -2.76 -3.47
N SER A 20 -13.52 -3.43 -3.70
CA SER A 20 -12.83 -4.21 -2.68
C SER A 20 -11.33 -4.23 -2.98
N VAL A 21 -10.50 -4.12 -1.94
CA VAL A 21 -9.05 -3.94 -2.11
C VAL A 21 -8.24 -4.74 -1.12
N LEU A 22 -7.08 -5.20 -1.58
CA LEU A 22 -5.99 -5.62 -0.72
C LEU A 22 -4.95 -4.51 -0.76
N ILE A 23 -4.60 -3.98 0.41
CA ILE A 23 -3.61 -2.90 0.52
C ILE A 23 -2.26 -3.49 0.89
N ALA A 24 -1.23 -3.18 0.10
CA ALA A 24 0.15 -3.46 0.47
C ALA A 24 0.53 -2.47 1.58
N TYR A 25 0.41 -2.91 2.82
CA TYR A 25 0.46 -2.05 4.00
C TYR A 25 1.82 -2.18 4.70
N SER A 26 2.56 -1.07 4.73
CA SER A 26 3.89 -1.05 5.34
C SER A 26 3.92 -0.52 6.78
N GLY A 27 2.82 0.12 7.22
CA GLY A 27 2.78 0.82 8.50
C GLY A 27 3.30 2.26 8.43
N GLY A 28 3.82 2.70 7.29
CA GLY A 28 4.26 4.09 7.09
C GLY A 28 3.09 5.05 6.95
N ALA A 29 3.38 6.34 6.95
CA ALA A 29 2.35 7.39 6.94
C ALA A 29 1.42 7.29 5.73
N ASP A 30 1.97 7.09 4.54
CA ASP A 30 1.17 7.06 3.30
C ASP A 30 0.23 5.86 3.28
N SER A 31 0.74 4.67 3.59
CA SER A 31 -0.08 3.46 3.58
C SER A 31 -1.11 3.46 4.71
N THR A 32 -0.80 4.07 5.84
CA THR A 32 -1.75 4.22 6.96
C THR A 32 -2.88 5.17 6.58
N PHE A 33 -2.57 6.30 5.94
CA PHE A 33 -3.57 7.22 5.43
C PHE A 33 -4.48 6.52 4.42
N LEU A 34 -3.89 5.81 3.46
CA LEU A 34 -4.65 5.07 2.46
C LEU A 34 -5.57 4.03 3.12
N LEU A 35 -5.05 3.29 4.10
CA LEU A 35 -5.84 2.29 4.83
C LEU A 35 -7.03 2.93 5.52
N LYS A 36 -6.83 4.06 6.21
CA LYS A 36 -7.92 4.77 6.91
C LYS A 36 -9.01 5.20 5.94
N VAL A 37 -8.63 5.83 4.84
CA VAL A 37 -9.61 6.31 3.85
C VAL A 37 -10.33 5.14 3.18
N ALA A 38 -9.61 4.05 2.90
CA ALA A 38 -10.21 2.85 2.32
C ALA A 38 -11.24 2.22 3.26
N LEU A 39 -10.94 2.15 4.56
CA LEU A 39 -11.88 1.64 5.55
C LEU A 39 -13.14 2.52 5.63
N ASP A 40 -12.97 3.85 5.57
CA ASP A 40 -14.11 4.76 5.58
C ASP A 40 -14.97 4.60 4.33
N ALA A 41 -14.37 4.32 3.18
CA ALA A 41 -15.09 4.20 1.92
C ALA A 41 -15.66 2.80 1.67
N LEU A 42 -14.97 1.75 2.08
CA LEU A 42 -15.28 0.37 1.70
C LEU A 42 -15.64 -0.56 2.88
N GLY A 43 -15.41 -0.11 4.11
CA GLY A 43 -15.73 -0.90 5.30
C GLY A 43 -15.00 -2.24 5.34
N GLU A 44 -15.75 -3.34 5.37
CA GLU A 44 -15.20 -4.69 5.48
C GLU A 44 -14.52 -5.19 4.20
N ASN A 45 -14.65 -4.49 3.10
CA ASN A 45 -14.08 -4.89 1.81
C ASN A 45 -12.62 -4.48 1.65
N VAL A 46 -11.90 -4.34 2.77
CA VAL A 46 -10.49 -3.96 2.82
C VAL A 46 -9.71 -5.00 3.61
N LEU A 47 -8.60 -5.45 3.03
CA LEU A 47 -7.65 -6.32 3.71
C LEU A 47 -6.28 -5.69 3.63
N ALA A 48 -5.64 -5.48 4.79
CA ALA A 48 -4.28 -4.97 4.85
C ALA A 48 -3.30 -6.15 4.93
N ALA A 49 -2.29 -6.15 4.10
CA ALA A 49 -1.28 -7.21 4.07
C ALA A 49 0.11 -6.59 4.23
N THR A 50 0.85 -7.04 5.23
CA THR A 50 2.20 -6.58 5.51
C THR A 50 3.20 -7.70 5.17
N THR A 51 4.20 -7.36 4.37
CA THR A 51 5.24 -8.31 3.99
C THR A 51 6.13 -8.62 5.19
N ARG A 52 6.32 -9.90 5.45
CA ARG A 52 7.23 -10.38 6.49
C ARG A 52 8.39 -11.11 5.83
N ALA A 53 9.61 -10.68 6.19
CA ALA A 53 10.84 -11.31 5.73
C ALA A 53 11.93 -11.10 6.78
N PRO A 54 12.96 -11.96 6.83
CA PRO A 54 14.04 -11.81 7.83
C PRO A 54 14.77 -10.47 7.76
N ILE A 55 14.74 -9.80 6.61
CA ILE A 55 15.38 -8.49 6.43
C ILE A 55 14.60 -7.33 7.08
N PHE A 56 13.35 -7.55 7.49
CA PHE A 56 12.54 -6.50 8.12
C PHE A 56 12.56 -6.64 9.64
N PRO A 57 12.77 -5.52 10.38
CA PRO A 57 12.75 -5.56 11.83
C PRO A 57 11.39 -6.01 12.38
N SER A 58 11.40 -6.89 13.37
CA SER A 58 10.16 -7.37 13.99
C SER A 58 9.38 -6.25 14.67
N SER A 59 10.07 -5.21 15.17
CA SER A 59 9.40 -4.05 15.77
C SER A 59 8.54 -3.28 14.77
N GLU A 60 9.01 -3.15 13.53
CA GLU A 60 8.23 -2.49 12.48
C GLU A 60 7.01 -3.33 12.08
N LEU A 61 7.18 -4.64 12.00
CA LEU A 61 6.08 -5.55 11.68
C LEU A 61 5.01 -5.52 12.77
N THR A 62 5.41 -5.52 14.03
CA THR A 62 4.49 -5.43 15.16
C THR A 62 3.74 -4.09 15.14
N ALA A 63 4.45 -2.99 14.91
CA ALA A 63 3.83 -1.66 14.86
C ALA A 63 2.80 -1.56 13.73
N ALA A 64 3.09 -2.13 12.57
CA ALA A 64 2.16 -2.16 11.45
C ALA A 64 0.89 -2.94 11.81
N ALA A 65 1.03 -4.12 12.39
CA ALA A 65 -0.10 -4.93 12.81
C ALA A 65 -0.96 -4.23 13.87
N GLU A 66 -0.33 -3.61 14.84
CA GLU A 66 -1.04 -2.87 15.90
C GLU A 66 -1.82 -1.69 15.33
N MET A 67 -1.22 -0.93 14.42
CA MET A 67 -1.90 0.21 13.80
C MET A 67 -3.10 -0.26 12.97
N ALA A 68 -2.96 -1.30 12.18
CA ALA A 68 -4.06 -1.86 11.40
C ALA A 68 -5.20 -2.30 12.32
N HIS A 69 -4.86 -2.97 13.43
CA HIS A 69 -5.84 -3.40 14.40
C HIS A 69 -6.57 -2.21 15.06
N ARG A 70 -5.83 -1.16 15.42
CA ARG A 70 -6.42 0.06 16.01
C ARG A 70 -7.38 0.75 15.06
N LEU A 71 -7.15 0.67 13.76
CA LEU A 71 -8.04 1.23 12.75
C LEU A 71 -9.24 0.32 12.44
N GLY A 72 -9.27 -0.88 13.01
CA GLY A 72 -10.36 -1.83 12.77
C GLY A 72 -10.22 -2.60 11.46
N ALA A 73 -9.02 -2.65 10.89
CA ALA A 73 -8.77 -3.33 9.63
C ALA A 73 -8.49 -4.82 9.83
N ARG A 74 -8.94 -5.64 8.90
CA ARG A 74 -8.45 -7.01 8.80
C ARG A 74 -7.01 -6.93 8.32
N HIS A 75 -6.12 -7.68 8.95
CA HIS A 75 -4.69 -7.62 8.67
C HIS A 75 -4.10 -9.01 8.68
N LEU A 76 -3.13 -9.24 7.78
CA LEU A 76 -2.34 -10.47 7.79
C LEU A 76 -0.91 -10.18 7.34
N PHE A 77 -0.01 -11.10 7.68
CA PHE A 77 1.36 -11.07 7.20
C PHE A 77 1.51 -12.00 6.00
N VAL A 78 2.34 -11.57 5.06
CA VAL A 78 2.63 -12.34 3.84
C VAL A 78 4.14 -12.59 3.79
N GLU A 79 4.53 -13.85 3.67
CA GLU A 79 5.95 -14.18 3.50
C GLU A 79 6.39 -13.75 2.12
N ALA A 80 7.46 -12.96 2.06
CA ALA A 80 7.91 -12.39 0.81
C ALA A 80 8.49 -13.41 -0.17
N GLY A 81 9.17 -14.43 0.31
CA GLY A 81 9.81 -15.43 -0.56
C GLY A 81 10.94 -14.89 -1.43
N VAL A 82 11.27 -13.59 -1.29
CA VAL A 82 12.28 -12.94 -2.16
C VAL A 82 13.68 -13.48 -1.93
N LEU A 83 13.97 -13.98 -0.72
CA LEU A 83 15.29 -14.52 -0.40
C LEU A 83 15.54 -15.87 -1.08
N ASP A 84 14.49 -16.53 -1.54
CA ASP A 84 14.58 -17.79 -2.26
C ASP A 84 14.79 -17.58 -3.77
N ASP A 85 14.65 -16.34 -4.25
CA ASP A 85 14.86 -16.00 -5.65
C ASP A 85 16.36 -15.88 -5.95
N PRO A 86 16.89 -16.70 -6.89
CA PRO A 86 18.32 -16.62 -7.24
C PRO A 86 18.76 -15.23 -7.71
N SER A 87 17.86 -14.51 -8.40
CA SER A 87 18.15 -13.15 -8.87
C SER A 87 18.36 -12.20 -7.73
N PHE A 88 17.60 -12.35 -6.65
CA PHE A 88 17.75 -11.53 -5.44
C PHE A 88 19.07 -11.87 -4.73
N SER A 89 19.39 -13.15 -4.61
CA SER A 89 20.62 -13.62 -3.94
C SER A 89 21.88 -13.11 -4.64
N CYS A 90 21.82 -12.91 -5.96
CA CYS A 90 22.94 -12.39 -6.74
C CYS A 90 23.07 -10.87 -6.64
N ASN A 91 22.17 -10.19 -5.92
CA ASN A 91 22.17 -8.75 -5.71
C ASN A 91 22.27 -7.95 -7.01
N PRO A 92 21.39 -8.18 -8.01
CA PRO A 92 21.48 -7.52 -9.31
C PRO A 92 21.14 -6.03 -9.22
N PRO A 93 21.48 -5.21 -10.25
CA PRO A 93 21.10 -3.80 -10.28
C PRO A 93 19.59 -3.56 -10.18
N ASP A 94 18.78 -4.51 -10.63
CA ASP A 94 17.30 -4.42 -10.58
C ASP A 94 16.70 -5.01 -9.30
N ARG A 95 17.45 -5.06 -8.23
CA ARG A 95 17.03 -5.68 -6.98
C ARG A 95 15.66 -5.20 -6.49
N CYS A 96 15.40 -3.87 -6.51
CA CYS A 96 14.12 -3.31 -6.08
C CYS A 96 12.98 -3.77 -6.98
N TYR A 97 13.21 -3.86 -8.29
CA TYR A 97 12.25 -4.36 -9.25
C TYR A 97 11.89 -5.82 -8.98
N ILE A 98 12.88 -6.67 -8.81
CA ILE A 98 12.69 -8.11 -8.57
C ILE A 98 11.93 -8.32 -7.26
N CYS A 99 12.33 -7.59 -6.22
CA CYS A 99 11.71 -7.68 -4.90
C CYS A 99 10.23 -7.28 -4.95
N LYS A 100 9.91 -6.17 -5.61
CA LYS A 100 8.54 -5.69 -5.75
C LYS A 100 7.71 -6.61 -6.63
N ARG A 101 8.28 -7.11 -7.72
CA ARG A 101 7.57 -8.02 -8.61
C ARG A 101 7.16 -9.31 -7.88
N ALA A 102 8.08 -9.90 -7.12
CA ALA A 102 7.78 -11.10 -6.35
C ALA A 102 6.69 -10.84 -5.30
N LEU A 103 6.83 -9.73 -4.57
CA LEU A 103 5.87 -9.34 -3.54
C LEU A 103 4.47 -9.11 -4.13
N PHE A 104 4.36 -8.27 -5.14
CA PHE A 104 3.04 -7.92 -5.68
C PHE A 104 2.38 -9.04 -6.46
N SER A 105 3.17 -9.94 -7.05
CA SER A 105 2.61 -11.17 -7.63
C SER A 105 1.92 -12.00 -6.56
N ARG A 106 2.56 -12.14 -5.42
CA ARG A 106 2.00 -12.88 -4.28
C ARG A 106 0.77 -12.20 -3.71
N LEU A 107 0.80 -10.87 -3.61
CA LEU A 107 -0.35 -10.10 -3.12
C LEU A 107 -1.55 -10.23 -4.08
N ARG A 108 -1.32 -10.27 -5.38
CA ARG A 108 -2.38 -10.47 -6.35
C ARG A 108 -3.02 -11.86 -6.22
N GLU A 109 -2.22 -12.88 -6.01
CA GLU A 109 -2.73 -14.22 -5.74
C GLU A 109 -3.60 -14.24 -4.49
N LEU A 110 -3.12 -13.57 -3.44
CA LEU A 110 -3.84 -13.48 -2.18
C LEU A 110 -5.16 -12.72 -2.32
N ALA A 111 -5.15 -11.61 -3.06
CA ALA A 111 -6.36 -10.84 -3.34
C ALA A 111 -7.40 -11.68 -4.07
N SER A 112 -6.98 -12.43 -5.09
CA SER A 112 -7.85 -13.33 -5.82
C SER A 112 -8.44 -14.40 -4.90
N LYS A 113 -7.63 -14.98 -4.04
CA LYS A 113 -8.05 -16.01 -3.08
C LYS A 113 -9.10 -15.48 -2.10
N HIS A 114 -9.01 -14.20 -1.73
CA HIS A 114 -9.96 -13.56 -0.81
C HIS A 114 -11.13 -12.87 -1.53
N GLY A 115 -11.21 -12.98 -2.84
CA GLY A 115 -12.29 -12.39 -3.62
C GLY A 115 -12.23 -10.86 -3.69
N LEU A 116 -11.03 -10.28 -3.58
CA LEU A 116 -10.82 -8.84 -3.65
C LEU A 116 -10.49 -8.43 -5.09
N ASN A 117 -11.04 -7.28 -5.50
CA ASN A 117 -10.96 -6.85 -6.89
C ASN A 117 -9.58 -6.37 -7.33
N GLU A 118 -8.88 -5.64 -6.45
CA GLU A 118 -7.60 -5.03 -6.80
C GLU A 118 -6.61 -5.06 -5.65
N VAL A 119 -5.33 -5.05 -6.01
CA VAL A 119 -4.25 -4.74 -5.06
C VAL A 119 -3.89 -3.27 -5.25
N ILE A 120 -3.80 -2.53 -4.15
CA ILE A 120 -3.42 -1.12 -4.17
C ILE A 120 -2.24 -0.89 -3.22
N GLN A 121 -1.54 0.21 -3.42
CA GLN A 121 -0.38 0.56 -2.61
C GLN A 121 -0.30 2.08 -2.41
N GLY A 122 0.53 2.52 -1.47
CA GLY A 122 0.54 3.88 -0.96
C GLY A 122 1.47 4.88 -1.65
N SER A 123 1.88 4.66 -2.89
CA SER A 123 2.67 5.67 -3.61
C SER A 123 1.85 6.93 -3.84
N ASN A 124 2.47 8.07 -3.62
CA ASN A 124 1.85 9.39 -3.78
C ASN A 124 2.38 10.08 -5.05
N LEU A 125 1.93 11.31 -5.28
CA LEU A 125 2.31 12.07 -6.48
C LEU A 125 3.82 12.35 -6.54
N ASP A 126 4.45 12.62 -5.39
CA ASP A 126 5.89 12.91 -5.34
C ASP A 126 6.74 11.69 -5.74
N ASP A 127 6.24 10.48 -5.45
CA ASP A 127 6.94 9.24 -5.81
C ASP A 127 7.05 9.06 -7.32
N LEU A 128 6.11 9.60 -8.10
CA LEU A 128 6.11 9.49 -9.55
C LEU A 128 7.23 10.30 -10.21
N GLY A 129 7.75 11.33 -9.52
CA GLY A 129 8.82 12.17 -10.03
C GLY A 129 10.21 11.59 -9.83
N GLU A 130 10.33 10.48 -9.11
CA GLU A 130 11.60 9.85 -8.79
C GLU A 130 11.82 8.58 -9.61
N TYR A 131 13.10 8.31 -9.96
CA TYR A 131 13.44 7.03 -10.58
C TYR A 131 13.38 5.93 -9.52
N ARG A 132 12.41 5.04 -9.66
CA ARG A 132 12.22 3.91 -8.74
C ARG A 132 11.93 2.63 -9.54
N PRO A 133 12.91 1.73 -9.68
CA PRO A 133 12.68 0.47 -10.42
C PRO A 133 11.51 -0.34 -9.88
N GLY A 134 11.24 -0.26 -8.57
CA GLY A 134 10.10 -0.95 -7.96
C GLY A 134 8.75 -0.51 -8.49
N LEU A 135 8.60 0.77 -8.91
CA LEU A 135 7.34 1.26 -9.48
C LEU A 135 7.01 0.61 -10.82
N ARG A 136 8.05 0.27 -11.61
CA ARG A 136 7.85 -0.45 -12.87
C ARG A 136 7.17 -1.80 -12.63
N ALA A 137 7.61 -2.53 -11.60
CA ALA A 137 7.00 -3.81 -11.22
C ALA A 137 5.54 -3.63 -10.82
N VAL A 138 5.24 -2.58 -10.07
CA VAL A 138 3.88 -2.25 -9.63
C VAL A 138 2.98 -2.03 -10.85
N TRP A 139 3.43 -1.22 -11.80
CA TRP A 139 2.64 -0.91 -13.00
C TRP A 139 2.46 -2.13 -13.91
N GLU A 140 3.51 -2.93 -14.11
CA GLU A 140 3.45 -4.14 -14.93
C GLU A 140 2.45 -5.16 -14.40
N LEU A 141 2.27 -5.23 -13.09
CA LEU A 141 1.34 -6.15 -12.45
C LEU A 141 -0.07 -5.57 -12.28
N GLY A 142 -0.31 -4.35 -12.77
CA GLY A 142 -1.62 -3.73 -12.69
C GLY A 142 -2.00 -3.28 -11.29
N VAL A 143 -1.05 -3.12 -10.39
CA VAL A 143 -1.30 -2.62 -9.04
C VAL A 143 -1.56 -1.12 -9.11
N ARG A 144 -2.63 -0.66 -8.46
CA ARG A 144 -3.02 0.75 -8.52
C ARG A 144 -2.45 1.54 -7.35
N SER A 145 -2.28 2.84 -7.58
CA SER A 145 -1.78 3.79 -6.58
C SER A 145 -2.80 4.92 -6.41
N PRO A 146 -3.87 4.69 -5.65
CA PRO A 146 -4.98 5.67 -5.55
C PRO A 146 -4.56 7.05 -5.06
N LEU A 147 -3.56 7.14 -4.18
CA LEU A 147 -3.06 8.43 -3.70
C LEU A 147 -2.46 9.23 -4.85
N ALA A 148 -1.67 8.59 -5.70
CA ALA A 148 -1.09 9.23 -6.88
C ALA A 148 -2.18 9.58 -7.90
N GLU A 149 -3.17 8.70 -8.10
CA GLU A 149 -4.30 8.95 -9.00
C GLU A 149 -5.12 10.16 -8.56
N ALA A 150 -5.28 10.35 -7.24
CA ALA A 150 -5.98 11.51 -6.68
C ALA A 150 -5.05 12.72 -6.53
N ARG A 151 -3.78 12.58 -6.93
CA ARG A 151 -2.78 13.65 -6.96
C ARG A 151 -2.38 14.19 -5.59
N PHE A 152 -2.37 13.33 -4.58
CA PHE A 152 -1.90 13.69 -3.25
C PHE A 152 -0.38 13.80 -3.20
N THR A 153 0.10 14.92 -2.66
CA THR A 153 1.52 15.08 -2.32
C THR A 153 1.78 14.56 -0.91
N LYS A 154 3.03 14.32 -0.59
CA LYS A 154 3.45 13.89 0.76
C LYS A 154 3.00 14.87 1.83
N ALA A 155 3.16 16.17 1.57
CA ALA A 155 2.78 17.23 2.52
C ALA A 155 1.27 17.21 2.80
N GLU A 156 0.46 17.01 1.77
CA GLU A 156 -1.00 16.94 1.90
C GLU A 156 -1.44 15.72 2.71
N ILE A 157 -0.81 14.57 2.47
CA ILE A 157 -1.08 13.34 3.23
C ILE A 157 -0.77 13.55 4.71
N ARG A 158 0.38 14.16 5.01
CA ARG A 158 0.75 14.45 6.40
C ARG A 158 -0.23 15.40 7.08
N SER A 159 -0.67 16.43 6.36
CA SER A 159 -1.64 17.40 6.87
C SER A 159 -2.95 16.73 7.26
N LEU A 160 -3.53 15.95 6.35
CA LEU A 160 -4.78 15.24 6.62
C LEU A 160 -4.61 14.16 7.69
N SER A 161 -3.46 13.48 7.71
CA SER A 161 -3.19 12.48 8.73
C SER A 161 -3.20 13.07 10.13
N ARG A 162 -2.62 14.27 10.30
CA ARG A 162 -2.66 14.97 11.59
C ARG A 162 -4.09 15.32 12.00
N GLU A 163 -4.89 15.81 11.06
CA GLU A 163 -6.30 16.13 11.32
C GLU A 163 -7.10 14.89 11.74
N MET A 164 -6.75 13.73 11.20
CA MET A 164 -7.40 12.46 11.49
C MET A 164 -6.84 11.76 12.74
N GLY A 165 -5.80 12.33 13.36
CA GLY A 165 -5.14 11.70 14.50
C GLY A 165 -4.27 10.52 14.15
N LEU A 166 -3.81 10.41 12.90
CA LEU A 166 -2.93 9.34 12.44
C LEU A 166 -1.46 9.73 12.63
N PRO A 167 -0.56 8.73 12.81
CA PRO A 167 0.87 9.02 12.88
C PRO A 167 1.40 9.54 11.54
N THR A 168 2.38 10.43 11.60
CA THR A 168 2.98 11.05 10.40
C THR A 168 4.49 10.87 10.35
#